data_fc681dbaa7edcb65b77d7ee6d526d873
#
_entry.id   fc681dbaa7edcb65b77d7ee6d526d873
#
_cell.length_a   1.000
_cell.length_b   1.000
_cell.length_c   1.000
_cell.angle_alpha   90.00
_cell.angle_beta   90.00
_cell.angle_gamma   90.00
#
_symmetry.space_group_name_H-M   'P 1'
#
loop_
_entity.id
_entity.type
_entity.pdbx_description
1 polymer ?
#
loop_
_entity_poly.entity_id
_entity_poly.type
_entity_poly.pdbx_seq_one_letter_code
_entity_poly.pdbx_strand_id
1 'polypeptide(L)'
;MKEVISRDAALAALKEYNHEPFHIQHALTVEGVMRWYANELGYGEDADFWATAGLLHDIDFEMWPEQHCLKAPELLEKAGCDADLIHAVCSHGYGLVCGVEPVHEMEKVLFAADELTGLIGAAARMRPSKSVMDMEVSSLKKKFKDKKFAAGCSRDVITTGAERLGWTLEELMEKTILAMRSCEDSVNAAMAAL
;
A
#
# COMPACT_ATOMS: atom_id res chain seq x y z
N MET A 1 18.21 12.11 3.71
CA MET A 1 16.72 12.20 3.78
C MET A 1 16.23 12.88 2.51
N LYS A 2 15.31 12.26 1.79
CA LYS A 2 14.57 12.94 0.71
C LYS A 2 13.54 13.88 1.35
N GLU A 3 13.42 15.10 0.83
CA GLU A 3 12.36 16.00 1.25
C GLU A 3 11.01 15.47 0.76
N VAL A 4 10.04 15.44 1.63
CA VAL A 4 8.66 15.08 1.32
C VAL A 4 7.72 16.16 1.84
N ILE A 5 6.56 16.28 1.23
CA ILE A 5 5.49 17.11 1.77
C ILE A 5 5.12 16.62 3.18
N SER A 6 4.62 17.50 4.02
CA SER A 6 4.23 17.08 5.36
C SER A 6 3.11 16.02 5.29
N ARG A 7 3.04 15.13 6.28
CA ARG A 7 1.98 14.12 6.36
C ARG A 7 0.60 14.74 6.31
N ASP A 8 0.39 15.87 6.99
CA ASP A 8 -0.91 16.56 6.99
C ASP A 8 -1.27 17.08 5.60
N ALA A 9 -0.30 17.61 4.84
CA ALA A 9 -0.51 18.03 3.46
C ALA A 9 -0.80 16.83 2.54
N ALA A 10 -0.10 15.72 2.71
CA ALA A 10 -0.35 14.49 1.95
C ALA A 10 -1.76 13.93 2.23
N LEU A 11 -2.15 13.87 3.50
CA LEU A 11 -3.49 13.40 3.87
C LEU A 11 -4.59 14.35 3.35
N ALA A 12 -4.36 15.65 3.37
CA ALA A 12 -5.29 16.64 2.82
C ALA A 12 -5.43 16.45 1.29
N ALA A 13 -4.31 16.24 0.58
CA ALA A 13 -4.33 15.96 -0.85
C ALA A 13 -5.07 14.65 -1.19
N LEU A 14 -4.84 13.58 -0.43
CA LEU A 14 -5.59 12.33 -0.59
C LEU A 14 -7.10 12.57 -0.44
N LYS A 15 -7.51 13.25 0.63
CA LYS A 15 -8.93 13.51 0.96
C LYS A 15 -9.62 14.48 0.00
N GLU A 16 -8.90 15.21 -0.83
CA GLU A 16 -9.48 16.02 -1.90
C GLU A 16 -10.13 15.14 -2.98
N TYR A 17 -9.61 13.91 -3.18
CA TYR A 17 -10.01 13.02 -4.27
C TYR A 17 -10.56 11.67 -3.79
N ASN A 18 -10.43 11.35 -2.50
CA ASN A 18 -10.90 10.09 -1.91
C ASN A 18 -11.80 10.40 -0.70
N HIS A 19 -13.06 9.96 -0.77
CA HIS A 19 -14.10 10.24 0.22
C HIS A 19 -14.66 8.96 0.85
N GLU A 20 -14.52 7.82 0.15
CA GLU A 20 -14.99 6.54 0.65
C GLU A 20 -14.09 6.05 1.80
N PRO A 21 -14.67 5.74 2.99
CA PRO A 21 -13.89 5.31 4.15
C PRO A 21 -12.97 4.13 3.88
N PHE A 22 -13.36 3.26 2.95
CA PHE A 22 -12.56 2.11 2.55
C PHE A 22 -11.24 2.53 1.89
N HIS A 23 -11.28 3.49 0.95
CA HIS A 23 -10.07 3.96 0.26
C HIS A 23 -9.14 4.70 1.22
N ILE A 24 -9.69 5.52 2.11
CA ILE A 24 -8.89 6.23 3.12
C ILE A 24 -8.24 5.22 4.09
N GLN A 25 -9.00 4.21 4.55
CA GLN A 25 -8.46 3.16 5.42
C GLN A 25 -7.33 2.38 4.74
N HIS A 26 -7.50 2.04 3.46
CA HIS A 26 -6.49 1.35 2.67
C HIS A 26 -5.22 2.20 2.56
N ALA A 27 -5.33 3.46 2.17
CA ALA A 27 -4.21 4.39 2.07
C ALA A 27 -3.44 4.54 3.39
N LEU A 28 -4.13 4.70 4.52
CA LEU A 28 -3.52 4.76 5.85
C LEU A 28 -2.85 3.43 6.24
N THR A 29 -3.42 2.31 5.81
CA THR A 29 -2.80 0.99 6.05
C THR A 29 -1.52 0.84 5.25
N VAL A 30 -1.52 1.20 3.97
CA VAL A 30 -0.33 1.13 3.11
C VAL A 30 0.74 2.13 3.59
N GLU A 31 0.37 3.33 4.06
CA GLU A 31 1.27 4.27 4.75
C GLU A 31 2.04 3.58 5.89
N GLY A 32 1.31 2.94 6.80
CA GLY A 32 1.89 2.27 7.96
C GLY A 32 2.77 1.07 7.56
N VAL A 33 2.31 0.28 6.61
CA VAL A 33 3.04 -0.87 6.06
C VAL A 33 4.35 -0.42 5.42
N MET A 34 4.34 0.60 4.60
CA MET A 34 5.55 1.12 3.94
C MET A 34 6.54 1.69 4.95
N ARG A 35 6.08 2.39 5.98
CA ARG A 35 6.93 2.85 7.10
C ARG A 35 7.59 1.69 7.82
N TRP A 36 6.84 0.64 8.11
CA TRP A 36 7.38 -0.57 8.75
C TRP A 36 8.46 -1.22 7.89
N TYR A 37 8.21 -1.39 6.60
CA TYR A 37 9.19 -1.97 5.67
C TYR A 37 10.46 -1.13 5.55
N ALA A 38 10.34 0.19 5.51
CA ALA A 38 11.52 1.08 5.50
C ALA A 38 12.42 0.81 6.71
N ASN A 39 11.85 0.71 7.90
CA ASN A 39 12.62 0.43 9.12
C ASN A 39 13.21 -0.99 9.12
N GLU A 40 12.42 -1.99 8.73
CA GLU A 40 12.84 -3.40 8.71
C GLU A 40 13.98 -3.66 7.71
N LEU A 41 13.97 -2.96 6.57
CA LEU A 41 14.95 -3.12 5.50
C LEU A 41 16.16 -2.19 5.61
N GLY A 42 16.25 -1.40 6.69
CA GLY A 42 17.41 -0.52 6.96
C GLY A 42 17.32 0.86 6.30
N TYR A 43 16.14 1.27 5.79
CA TYR A 43 15.88 2.59 5.22
C TYR A 43 15.16 3.53 6.20
N GLY A 44 15.40 3.39 7.50
CA GLY A 44 14.71 4.17 8.53
C GLY A 44 14.81 5.69 8.36
N GLU A 45 15.91 6.19 7.78
CA GLU A 45 16.07 7.61 7.48
C GLU A 45 15.14 8.13 6.39
N ASP A 46 14.65 7.24 5.50
CA ASP A 46 13.72 7.53 4.42
C ASP A 46 12.29 7.03 4.71
N ALA A 47 12.01 6.62 5.97
CA ALA A 47 10.72 6.03 6.35
C ALA A 47 9.52 6.97 6.09
N ASP A 48 9.71 8.29 6.18
CA ASP A 48 8.68 9.27 5.84
C ASP A 48 8.40 9.30 4.34
N PHE A 49 9.42 9.16 3.49
CA PHE A 49 9.26 9.08 2.05
C PHE A 49 8.50 7.81 1.64
N TRP A 50 8.88 6.66 2.20
CA TRP A 50 8.18 5.39 1.97
C TRP A 50 6.71 5.47 2.39
N ALA A 51 6.46 6.01 3.57
CA ALA A 51 5.11 6.18 4.11
C ALA A 51 4.26 7.12 3.26
N THR A 52 4.83 8.25 2.79
CA THR A 52 4.13 9.19 1.93
C THR A 52 3.78 8.57 0.57
N ALA A 53 4.69 7.78 -0.02
CA ALA A 53 4.38 7.03 -1.23
C ALA A 53 3.21 6.06 -1.00
N GLY A 54 3.22 5.34 0.13
CA GLY A 54 2.13 4.45 0.51
C GLY A 54 0.80 5.17 0.77
N LEU A 55 0.83 6.36 1.39
CA LEU A 55 -0.39 7.15 1.63
C LEU A 55 -1.03 7.66 0.34
N LEU A 56 -0.23 7.98 -0.66
CA LEU A 56 -0.68 8.64 -1.88
C LEU A 56 -0.80 7.70 -3.10
N HIS A 57 -0.50 6.39 -2.96
CA HIS A 57 -0.42 5.49 -4.11
C HIS A 57 -1.72 5.45 -4.93
N ASP A 58 -2.86 5.48 -4.26
CA ASP A 58 -4.20 5.44 -4.85
C ASP A 58 -4.90 6.81 -4.93
N ILE A 59 -4.14 7.92 -4.98
CA ILE A 59 -4.72 9.27 -4.93
C ILE A 59 -5.78 9.52 -6.02
N ASP A 60 -5.65 8.87 -7.17
CA ASP A 60 -6.54 9.03 -8.33
C ASP A 60 -7.60 7.92 -8.46
N PHE A 61 -7.50 6.84 -7.66
CA PHE A 61 -8.28 5.63 -7.89
C PHE A 61 -9.79 5.82 -7.77
N GLU A 62 -10.26 6.57 -6.77
CA GLU A 62 -11.70 6.74 -6.55
C GLU A 62 -12.38 7.57 -7.65
N MET A 63 -11.76 8.66 -8.06
CA MET A 63 -12.35 9.58 -9.03
C MET A 63 -12.04 9.21 -10.49
N TRP A 64 -10.92 8.55 -10.74
CA TRP A 64 -10.47 8.20 -12.10
C TRP A 64 -9.99 6.74 -12.22
N PRO A 65 -10.82 5.74 -11.86
CA PRO A 65 -10.39 4.33 -11.86
C PRO A 65 -9.87 3.86 -13.23
N GLU A 66 -10.44 4.36 -14.33
CA GLU A 66 -9.99 4.03 -15.69
C GLU A 66 -8.68 4.73 -16.09
N GLN A 67 -8.21 5.69 -15.29
CA GLN A 67 -6.98 6.44 -15.50
C GLN A 67 -6.02 6.28 -14.31
N HIS A 68 -6.21 5.24 -13.52
CA HIS A 68 -5.38 4.96 -12.36
C HIS A 68 -3.90 4.91 -12.73
N CYS A 69 -3.05 5.51 -11.91
CA CYS A 69 -1.63 5.79 -12.15
C CYS A 69 -1.31 6.73 -13.34
N LEU A 70 -2.28 7.01 -14.22
CA LEU A 70 -2.10 7.95 -15.32
C LEU A 70 -2.49 9.38 -14.92
N LYS A 71 -3.50 9.51 -14.06
CA LYS A 71 -3.94 10.79 -13.51
C LYS A 71 -3.12 11.21 -12.28
N ALA A 72 -2.54 10.26 -11.56
CA ALA A 72 -1.77 10.50 -10.33
C ALA A 72 -0.66 11.56 -10.48
N PRO A 73 0.16 11.60 -11.56
CA PRO A 73 1.21 12.62 -11.70
C PRO A 73 0.71 14.05 -11.56
N GLU A 74 -0.37 14.39 -12.25
CA GLU A 74 -0.97 15.74 -12.21
C GLU A 74 -1.41 16.12 -10.79
N LEU A 75 -2.04 15.18 -10.08
CA LEU A 75 -2.55 15.40 -8.73
C LEU A 75 -1.41 15.55 -7.72
N LEU A 76 -0.38 14.74 -7.87
CA LEU A 76 0.81 14.76 -7.01
C LEU A 76 1.66 16.01 -7.24
N GLU A 77 1.84 16.45 -8.49
CA GLU A 77 2.49 17.73 -8.81
C GLU A 77 1.74 18.91 -8.16
N LYS A 78 0.41 18.92 -8.26
CA LYS A 78 -0.45 19.93 -7.61
C LYS A 78 -0.28 19.91 -6.08
N ALA A 79 -0.06 18.74 -5.48
CA ALA A 79 0.20 18.59 -4.05
C ALA A 79 1.62 19.00 -3.64
N GLY A 80 2.51 19.28 -4.60
CA GLY A 80 3.90 19.66 -4.35
C GLY A 80 4.86 18.49 -4.18
N CYS A 81 4.48 17.29 -4.67
CA CYS A 81 5.35 16.13 -4.68
C CYS A 81 6.45 16.27 -5.74
N ASP A 82 7.65 15.76 -5.44
CA ASP A 82 8.75 15.72 -6.38
C ASP A 82 8.63 14.55 -7.39
N ALA A 83 9.50 14.55 -8.40
CA ALA A 83 9.49 13.53 -9.45
C ALA A 83 9.78 12.12 -8.92
N ASP A 84 10.59 11.99 -7.86
CA ASP A 84 10.92 10.69 -7.26
C ASP A 84 9.70 10.08 -6.57
N LEU A 85 8.94 10.90 -5.84
CA LEU A 85 7.71 10.45 -5.18
C LEU A 85 6.62 10.10 -6.21
N ILE A 86 6.49 10.90 -7.27
CA ILE A 86 5.56 10.64 -8.37
C ILE A 86 5.90 9.30 -9.06
N HIS A 87 7.19 9.08 -9.38
CA HIS A 87 7.63 7.80 -9.95
C HIS A 87 7.32 6.63 -9.02
N ALA A 88 7.63 6.79 -7.74
CA ALA A 88 7.36 5.76 -6.73
C ALA A 88 5.88 5.39 -6.65
N VAL A 89 5.00 6.40 -6.58
CA VAL A 89 3.55 6.19 -6.57
C VAL A 89 3.11 5.47 -7.85
N CYS A 90 3.47 5.98 -9.03
CA CYS A 90 3.01 5.38 -10.29
C CYS A 90 3.52 3.95 -10.52
N SER A 91 4.68 3.60 -9.95
CA SER A 91 5.32 2.30 -10.18
C SER A 91 4.54 1.11 -9.60
N HIS A 92 3.61 1.34 -8.64
CA HIS A 92 2.81 0.25 -8.09
C HIS A 92 1.82 -0.33 -9.12
N GLY A 93 1.41 0.45 -10.13
CA GLY A 93 0.53 0.01 -11.20
C GLY A 93 1.23 -0.63 -12.40
N TYR A 94 2.54 -0.90 -12.32
CA TYR A 94 3.33 -1.43 -13.41
C TYR A 94 2.79 -2.73 -14.00
N GLY A 95 2.63 -2.73 -15.33
CA GLY A 95 2.16 -3.89 -16.08
C GLY A 95 0.67 -4.18 -15.97
N LEU A 96 -0.06 -3.46 -15.11
CA LEU A 96 -1.53 -3.51 -15.00
C LEU A 96 -2.17 -2.30 -15.68
N VAL A 97 -1.79 -1.10 -15.24
CA VAL A 97 -2.43 0.16 -15.64
C VAL A 97 -1.45 1.17 -16.19
N CYS A 98 -0.16 1.01 -15.93
CA CYS A 98 0.89 1.91 -16.44
C CYS A 98 2.17 1.17 -16.82
N GLY A 99 3.12 1.89 -17.46
CA GLY A 99 4.42 1.37 -17.88
C GLY A 99 5.59 1.82 -16.97
N VAL A 100 5.33 2.41 -15.81
CA VAL A 100 6.37 2.89 -14.89
C VAL A 100 6.89 1.72 -14.07
N GLU A 101 8.12 1.27 -14.38
CA GLU A 101 8.69 0.08 -13.75
C GLU A 101 9.22 0.36 -12.35
N PRO A 102 8.92 -0.48 -11.33
CA PRO A 102 9.51 -0.35 -10.00
C PRO A 102 11.00 -0.71 -10.03
N VAL A 103 11.86 0.26 -9.77
CA VAL A 103 13.34 0.15 -9.83
C VAL A 103 13.93 0.07 -8.42
N HIS A 104 13.59 1.04 -7.57
CA HIS A 104 14.07 1.09 -6.19
C HIS A 104 13.39 0.00 -5.33
N GLU A 105 14.09 -0.46 -4.29
CA GLU A 105 13.53 -1.49 -3.38
C GLU A 105 12.19 -1.06 -2.76
N MET A 106 12.06 0.21 -2.39
CA MET A 106 10.82 0.80 -1.92
C MET A 106 9.66 0.60 -2.91
N GLU A 107 9.88 0.88 -4.18
CA GLU A 107 8.88 0.73 -5.24
C GLU A 107 8.48 -0.74 -5.44
N LYS A 108 9.46 -1.65 -5.36
CA LYS A 108 9.20 -3.09 -5.42
C LYS A 108 8.41 -3.57 -4.23
N VAL A 109 8.65 -3.00 -3.04
CA VAL A 109 7.86 -3.29 -1.83
C VAL A 109 6.44 -2.77 -1.99
N LEU A 110 6.24 -1.52 -2.44
CA LEU A 110 4.92 -0.96 -2.68
C LEU A 110 4.14 -1.80 -3.69
N PHE A 111 4.74 -2.12 -4.84
CA PHE A 111 4.17 -2.99 -5.87
C PHE A 111 3.74 -4.36 -5.32
N ALA A 112 4.56 -4.97 -4.45
CA ALA A 112 4.29 -6.30 -3.91
C ALA A 112 3.26 -6.29 -2.76
N ALA A 113 3.30 -5.26 -1.91
CA ALA A 113 2.55 -5.21 -0.66
C ALA A 113 1.16 -4.60 -0.82
N ASP A 114 0.93 -3.71 -1.77
CA ASP A 114 -0.36 -3.05 -1.96
C ASP A 114 -1.51 -4.04 -2.11
N GLU A 115 -1.51 -4.84 -3.14
CA GLU A 115 -2.53 -5.87 -3.40
C GLU A 115 -2.64 -6.90 -2.27
N LEU A 116 -1.51 -7.20 -1.61
CA LEU A 116 -1.48 -8.12 -0.49
C LEU A 116 -2.13 -7.52 0.76
N THR A 117 -1.98 -6.21 1.01
CA THR A 117 -2.68 -5.54 2.12
C THR A 117 -4.19 -5.58 1.93
N GLY A 118 -4.67 -5.41 0.71
CA GLY A 118 -6.09 -5.57 0.36
C GLY A 118 -6.60 -6.98 0.67
N LEU A 119 -5.83 -8.01 0.26
CA LEU A 119 -6.17 -9.42 0.54
C LEU A 119 -6.18 -9.72 2.05
N ILE A 120 -5.17 -9.26 2.79
CA ILE A 120 -5.06 -9.44 4.25
C ILE A 120 -6.23 -8.73 4.94
N GLY A 121 -6.52 -7.47 4.57
CA GLY A 121 -7.63 -6.70 5.13
C GLY A 121 -8.98 -7.36 4.89
N ALA A 122 -9.21 -7.92 3.69
CA ALA A 122 -10.41 -8.69 3.40
C ALA A 122 -10.49 -9.97 4.28
N ALA A 123 -9.36 -10.65 4.48
CA ALA A 123 -9.31 -11.84 5.32
C ALA A 123 -9.54 -11.50 6.80
N ALA A 124 -8.98 -10.40 7.29
CA ALA A 124 -9.17 -9.91 8.66
C ALA A 124 -10.64 -9.63 8.96
N ARG A 125 -11.35 -8.94 8.07
CA ARG A 125 -12.79 -8.62 8.23
C ARG A 125 -13.69 -9.85 8.36
N MET A 126 -13.29 -11.00 7.83
CA MET A 126 -14.03 -12.27 7.96
C MET A 126 -13.74 -13.02 9.26
N ARG A 127 -12.74 -12.61 10.01
CA ARG A 127 -12.40 -13.25 11.30
C ARG A 127 -13.36 -12.77 12.39
N PRO A 128 -13.60 -13.56 13.45
CA PRO A 128 -14.37 -13.10 14.61
C PRO A 128 -13.77 -11.84 15.29
N SER A 129 -12.44 -11.75 15.32
CA SER A 129 -11.68 -10.60 15.84
C SER A 129 -11.81 -9.35 14.97
N LYS A 130 -12.07 -9.50 13.67
CA LYS A 130 -11.98 -8.46 12.63
C LYS A 130 -10.64 -7.74 12.60
N SER A 131 -9.57 -8.42 13.00
CA SER A 131 -8.23 -7.88 13.21
C SER A 131 -7.18 -8.76 12.51
N VAL A 132 -6.03 -8.15 12.17
CA VAL A 132 -4.86 -8.88 11.66
C VAL A 132 -4.02 -9.47 12.80
N MET A 133 -4.27 -9.09 14.06
CA MET A 133 -3.46 -9.46 15.22
C MET A 133 -3.39 -10.96 15.44
N ASP A 134 -4.46 -11.70 15.16
CA ASP A 134 -4.54 -13.15 15.31
C ASP A 134 -4.43 -13.93 13.99
N MET A 135 -4.04 -13.25 12.89
CA MET A 135 -3.95 -13.87 11.57
C MET A 135 -2.65 -14.66 11.42
N GLU A 136 -2.77 -15.92 11.02
CA GLU A 136 -1.64 -16.78 10.71
C GLU A 136 -1.40 -16.89 9.20
N VAL A 137 -0.12 -16.97 8.79
CA VAL A 137 0.27 -17.14 7.36
C VAL A 137 -0.42 -18.33 6.73
N SER A 138 -0.57 -19.44 7.46
CA SER A 138 -1.26 -20.64 6.98
C SER A 138 -2.73 -20.39 6.62
N SER A 139 -3.39 -19.51 7.36
CA SER A 139 -4.77 -19.08 7.08
C SER A 139 -4.82 -18.18 5.84
N LEU A 140 -3.90 -17.23 5.73
CA LEU A 140 -3.79 -16.34 4.57
C LEU A 140 -3.48 -17.11 3.28
N LYS A 141 -2.59 -18.11 3.33
CA LYS A 141 -2.27 -18.99 2.19
C LYS A 141 -3.51 -19.71 1.64
N LYS A 142 -4.46 -20.11 2.51
CA LYS A 142 -5.73 -20.70 2.07
C LYS A 142 -6.59 -19.69 1.33
N LYS A 143 -6.67 -18.45 1.83
CA LYS A 143 -7.40 -17.35 1.18
C LYS A 143 -6.75 -16.93 -0.15
N PHE A 144 -5.44 -16.91 -0.22
CA PHE A 144 -4.69 -16.61 -1.44
C PHE A 144 -5.01 -17.61 -2.57
N LYS A 145 -5.12 -18.90 -2.25
CA LYS A 145 -5.46 -19.95 -3.22
C LYS A 145 -6.91 -19.88 -3.72
N ASP A 146 -7.81 -19.31 -2.94
CA ASP A 146 -9.20 -19.10 -3.34
C ASP A 146 -9.31 -17.85 -4.24
N LYS A 147 -9.32 -18.07 -5.56
CA LYS A 147 -9.39 -16.99 -6.56
C LYS A 147 -10.69 -16.18 -6.52
N LYS A 148 -11.73 -16.69 -5.87
CA LYS A 148 -13.00 -15.96 -5.70
C LYS A 148 -12.98 -15.04 -4.49
N PHE A 149 -12.12 -15.35 -3.53
CA PHE A 149 -11.94 -14.51 -2.35
C PHE A 149 -11.14 -13.27 -2.70
N ALA A 150 -11.64 -12.07 -2.36
CA ALA A 150 -10.99 -10.79 -2.68
C ALA A 150 -10.48 -10.77 -4.15
N ALA A 151 -11.39 -11.04 -5.09
CA ALA A 151 -11.04 -11.23 -6.50
C ALA A 151 -10.42 -9.97 -7.16
N GLY A 152 -10.64 -8.79 -6.57
CA GLY A 152 -9.99 -7.55 -6.99
C GLY A 152 -8.49 -7.50 -6.69
N CYS A 153 -7.99 -8.30 -5.73
CA CYS A 153 -6.57 -8.34 -5.42
C CYS A 153 -5.83 -9.30 -6.36
N SER A 154 -4.91 -8.79 -7.15
CA SER A 154 -4.17 -9.54 -8.16
C SER A 154 -3.13 -10.48 -7.53
N ARG A 155 -3.37 -11.81 -7.64
CA ARG A 155 -2.41 -12.82 -7.17
C ARG A 155 -1.13 -12.82 -7.99
N ASP A 156 -1.23 -12.46 -9.26
CA ASP A 156 -0.07 -12.41 -10.15
C ASP A 156 0.85 -11.25 -9.78
N VAL A 157 0.30 -10.07 -9.43
CA VAL A 157 1.08 -8.94 -8.91
C VAL A 157 1.78 -9.32 -7.62
N ILE A 158 1.05 -9.91 -6.66
CA ILE A 158 1.64 -10.34 -5.37
C ILE A 158 2.77 -11.32 -5.58
N THR A 159 2.59 -12.31 -6.46
CA THR A 159 3.63 -13.33 -6.75
C THR A 159 4.83 -12.71 -7.44
N THR A 160 4.60 -11.93 -8.50
CA THR A 160 5.66 -11.22 -9.24
C THR A 160 6.40 -10.23 -8.34
N GLY A 161 5.68 -9.57 -7.43
CA GLY A 161 6.26 -8.66 -6.45
C GLY A 161 7.22 -9.37 -5.50
N ALA A 162 6.85 -10.54 -4.98
CA ALA A 162 7.75 -11.35 -4.16
C ALA A 162 9.01 -11.75 -4.95
N GLU A 163 8.85 -12.20 -6.20
CA GLU A 163 9.97 -12.57 -7.07
C GLU A 163 10.92 -11.39 -7.35
N ARG A 164 10.37 -10.18 -7.59
CA ARG A 164 11.16 -8.95 -7.81
C ARG A 164 11.97 -8.54 -6.59
N LEU A 165 11.49 -8.87 -5.38
CA LEU A 165 12.19 -8.66 -4.11
C LEU A 165 13.20 -9.78 -3.79
N GLY A 166 13.17 -10.89 -4.54
CA GLY A 166 13.96 -12.08 -4.24
C GLY A 166 13.44 -12.82 -3.01
N TRP A 167 12.18 -12.64 -2.65
CA TRP A 167 11.52 -13.26 -1.50
C TRP A 167 10.60 -14.40 -1.93
N THR A 168 10.38 -15.32 -1.03
CA THR A 168 9.28 -16.29 -1.19
C THR A 168 7.95 -15.59 -0.92
N LEU A 169 6.88 -16.12 -1.51
CA LEU A 169 5.53 -15.62 -1.23
C LEU A 169 5.18 -15.71 0.26
N GLU A 170 5.70 -16.71 0.97
CA GLU A 170 5.49 -16.91 2.40
C GLU A 170 6.17 -15.81 3.23
N GLU A 171 7.41 -15.45 2.90
CA GLU A 171 8.13 -14.32 3.51
C GLU A 171 7.41 -13.00 3.27
N LEU A 172 6.94 -12.74 2.04
CA LEU A 172 6.15 -11.54 1.77
C LEU A 172 4.88 -11.49 2.62
N MET A 173 4.13 -12.62 2.71
CA MET A 173 2.92 -12.70 3.54
C MET A 173 3.21 -12.47 5.02
N GLU A 174 4.26 -13.10 5.57
CA GLU A 174 4.65 -12.96 6.96
C GLU A 174 5.02 -11.52 7.30
N LYS A 175 5.91 -10.92 6.51
CA LYS A 175 6.34 -9.53 6.69
C LYS A 175 5.18 -8.56 6.57
N THR A 176 4.30 -8.72 5.59
CA THR A 176 3.15 -7.82 5.42
C THR A 176 2.13 -7.96 6.56
N ILE A 177 1.89 -9.17 7.09
CA ILE A 177 1.06 -9.36 8.31
C ILE A 177 1.69 -8.63 9.49
N LEU A 178 3.00 -8.75 9.72
CA LEU A 178 3.70 -8.05 10.80
C LEU A 178 3.62 -6.52 10.63
N ALA A 179 3.82 -6.04 9.41
CA ALA A 179 3.68 -4.62 9.09
C ALA A 179 2.27 -4.10 9.37
N MET A 180 1.23 -4.82 8.96
CA MET A 180 -0.17 -4.43 9.23
C MET A 180 -0.50 -4.47 10.73
N ARG A 181 0.01 -5.46 11.46
CA ARG A 181 -0.14 -5.51 12.93
C ARG A 181 0.47 -4.28 13.60
N SER A 182 1.62 -3.81 13.13
CA SER A 182 2.31 -2.67 13.72
C SER A 182 1.54 -1.35 13.59
N CYS A 183 0.64 -1.24 12.61
CA CYS A 183 -0.11 -0.01 12.34
C CYS A 183 -1.63 -0.12 12.55
N GLU A 184 -2.18 -1.30 12.84
CA GLU A 184 -3.64 -1.50 12.94
C GLU A 184 -4.30 -0.53 13.93
N ASP A 185 -3.75 -0.38 15.14
CA ASP A 185 -4.31 0.50 16.17
C ASP A 185 -4.28 1.98 15.75
N SER A 186 -3.18 2.42 15.13
CA SER A 186 -3.05 3.80 14.65
C SER A 186 -3.98 4.10 13.47
N VAL A 187 -4.16 3.15 12.57
CA VAL A 187 -5.12 3.25 11.45
C VAL A 187 -6.55 3.34 12.00
N ASN A 188 -6.91 2.46 12.94
CA ASN A 188 -8.24 2.48 13.55
C ASN A 188 -8.51 3.80 14.29
N ALA A 189 -7.52 4.32 15.01
CA ALA A 189 -7.63 5.62 15.69
C ALA A 189 -7.79 6.78 14.69
N ALA A 190 -7.02 6.77 13.60
CA ALA A 190 -7.14 7.77 12.55
C ALA A 190 -8.52 7.73 11.86
N MET A 191 -9.02 6.53 11.56
CA MET A 191 -10.36 6.36 10.98
C MET A 191 -11.48 6.82 11.92
N ALA A 192 -11.32 6.64 13.21
CA ALA A 192 -12.31 7.12 14.21
C ALA A 192 -12.32 8.65 14.39
N ALA A 193 -11.27 9.34 13.95
CA ALA A 193 -11.13 10.80 14.02
C ALA A 193 -11.56 11.50 12.72
N LEU A 194 -11.93 10.76 11.67
CA LEU A 194 -12.43 11.28 10.38
C LEU A 194 -13.92 11.49 10.40
#